data_56a5f59192548ee4ee80858eeb29a030
#
_entry.id   56a5f59192548ee4ee80858eeb29a030
#
_cell.length_a   1.000
_cell.length_b   1.000
_cell.length_c   1.000
_cell.angle_alpha   90.00
_cell.angle_beta   90.00
_cell.angle_gamma   90.00
#
_symmetry.space_group_name_H-M   'P 1'
#
loop_
_entity.id
_entity.type
_entity.pdbx_description
1 polymer ?
#
loop_
_entity_poly.entity_id
_entity_poly.type
_entity_poly.pdbx_seq_one_letter_code
_entity_poly.pdbx_strand_id
1 'polypeptide(L)'
;MIVESIGMETTDAKIDRPIMMAARPKRLSLVVEAGMDWSRYTAEGSDSKNGYHFGVGMEVRMSKRWAFRPMVQLASRGAEYNFTEGSYSYKETWNPLMLDVPLNFLVRYDLARNMSLVLSFGPVFSWGLSGKVKVSETGKEDAEYDIYSKDYESSWGNYKHALLHPLGFGMTYGIGVEYKKLMINVSGKNMGIIAEDEGLGDVKEHNFVLG
;
A
#
# COMPACT_ATOMS: atom_id res chain seq x y z
N MET A 1 -60.61 49.67 -48.33
CA MET A 1 -59.16 49.50 -48.11
C MET A 1 -59.04 48.60 -46.93
N ILE A 2 -58.80 47.24 -47.20
CA ILE A 2 -58.79 46.20 -46.21
C ILE A 2 -57.32 45.99 -45.86
N VAL A 3 -56.95 46.17 -44.60
CA VAL A 3 -55.60 45.78 -44.10
C VAL A 3 -55.67 44.45 -43.39
N GLU A 4 -55.19 43.44 -44.03
CA GLU A 4 -54.98 42.14 -43.41
C GLU A 4 -53.74 42.18 -42.53
N SER A 5 -53.89 41.87 -41.26
CA SER A 5 -52.78 41.67 -40.34
C SER A 5 -52.33 40.21 -40.41
N ILE A 6 -51.13 40.02 -40.90
CA ILE A 6 -50.45 38.69 -40.90
C ILE A 6 -50.00 38.43 -39.49
N GLY A 7 -50.69 37.49 -38.81
CA GLY A 7 -50.25 36.91 -37.55
C GLY A 7 -49.09 35.98 -37.81
N MET A 8 -47.90 36.30 -37.31
CA MET A 8 -46.81 35.34 -37.23
C MET A 8 -47.03 34.45 -36.01
N GLU A 9 -47.47 33.24 -36.24
CA GLU A 9 -47.40 32.15 -35.23
C GLU A 9 -45.95 31.77 -35.03
N THR A 10 -45.41 32.14 -33.89
CA THR A 10 -44.14 31.60 -33.43
C THR A 10 -44.39 30.19 -32.87
N THR A 11 -44.11 29.18 -33.70
CA THR A 11 -44.11 27.81 -33.28
C THR A 11 -42.92 27.59 -32.34
N ASP A 12 -43.15 27.68 -31.05
CA ASP A 12 -42.22 27.22 -30.04
C ASP A 12 -42.13 25.68 -30.16
N ALA A 13 -41.24 25.25 -31.03
CA ALA A 13 -40.79 23.84 -31.05
C ALA A 13 -40.00 23.54 -29.78
N LYS A 14 -40.74 23.20 -28.72
CA LYS A 14 -40.18 22.55 -27.53
C LYS A 14 -39.49 21.28 -27.94
N ILE A 15 -38.18 21.36 -28.26
CA ILE A 15 -37.34 20.21 -28.45
C ILE A 15 -37.24 19.52 -27.12
N ASP A 16 -38.16 18.59 -26.83
CA ASP A 16 -38.01 17.60 -25.77
C ASP A 16 -36.83 16.69 -26.16
N ARG A 17 -35.63 17.20 -25.90
CA ARG A 17 -34.47 16.31 -25.85
C ARG A 17 -34.68 15.45 -24.60
N PRO A 18 -34.83 14.12 -24.74
CA PRO A 18 -34.78 13.25 -23.58
C PRO A 18 -33.42 13.52 -22.94
N ILE A 19 -33.43 14.13 -21.79
CA ILE A 19 -32.24 14.17 -20.94
C ILE A 19 -31.98 12.72 -20.60
N MET A 20 -31.17 12.06 -21.46
CA MET A 20 -30.54 10.82 -21.05
C MET A 20 -29.77 11.20 -19.77
N MET A 21 -30.38 10.90 -18.63
CA MET A 21 -29.65 10.84 -17.39
C MET A 21 -28.62 9.74 -17.57
N ALA A 22 -27.46 10.11 -18.11
CA ALA A 22 -26.30 9.28 -18.10
C ALA A 22 -26.16 8.84 -16.65
N ALA A 23 -26.32 7.54 -16.41
CA ALA A 23 -26.23 6.98 -15.06
C ALA A 23 -24.97 7.56 -14.44
N ARG A 24 -25.14 8.38 -13.41
CA ARG A 24 -24.01 9.05 -12.76
C ARG A 24 -23.05 7.92 -12.37
N PRO A 25 -21.80 7.94 -12.83
CA PRO A 25 -20.85 6.90 -12.46
C PRO A 25 -20.89 6.80 -10.95
N LYS A 26 -21.00 5.59 -10.40
CA LYS A 26 -20.98 5.37 -8.95
C LYS A 26 -19.70 6.03 -8.45
N ARG A 27 -19.84 7.15 -7.74
CA ARG A 27 -18.69 7.91 -7.23
C ARG A 27 -17.93 7.15 -6.14
N LEU A 28 -18.57 6.17 -5.53
CA LEU A 28 -18.04 5.37 -4.43
C LEU A 28 -18.10 3.89 -4.80
N SER A 29 -17.01 3.17 -4.61
CA SER A 29 -16.89 1.73 -4.79
C SER A 29 -16.14 1.11 -3.62
N LEU A 30 -16.58 -0.06 -3.15
CA LEU A 30 -15.81 -0.88 -2.22
C LEU A 30 -14.66 -1.54 -2.98
N VAL A 31 -13.49 -1.60 -2.37
CA VAL A 31 -12.29 -2.23 -2.89
C VAL A 31 -11.80 -3.25 -1.89
N VAL A 32 -11.43 -4.42 -2.39
CA VAL A 32 -10.71 -5.46 -1.64
C VAL A 32 -9.44 -5.74 -2.41
N GLU A 33 -8.33 -5.82 -1.71
CA GLU A 33 -7.01 -6.07 -2.27
C GLU A 33 -6.31 -7.18 -1.50
N ALA A 34 -5.58 -8.02 -2.22
CA ALA A 34 -4.68 -9.00 -1.64
C ALA A 34 -3.46 -9.12 -2.55
N GLY A 35 -2.29 -9.34 -1.96
CA GLY A 35 -1.08 -9.41 -2.75
C GLY A 35 0.11 -9.98 -1.98
N MET A 36 1.24 -10.02 -2.68
CA MET A 36 2.53 -10.45 -2.15
C MET A 36 3.45 -9.24 -2.02
N ASP A 37 4.19 -9.24 -0.92
CA ASP A 37 5.17 -8.20 -0.61
C ASP A 37 6.58 -8.81 -0.63
N TRP A 38 7.54 -8.09 -1.19
CA TRP A 38 8.96 -8.35 -1.04
C TRP A 38 9.57 -7.19 -0.29
N SER A 39 9.84 -7.39 0.99
CA SER A 39 10.36 -6.35 1.87
C SER A 39 11.85 -6.52 2.15
N ARG A 40 12.53 -5.42 2.32
CA ARG A 40 13.94 -5.35 2.69
C ARG A 40 14.20 -4.12 3.57
N TYR A 41 15.05 -4.28 4.56
CA TYR A 41 15.56 -3.17 5.36
C TYR A 41 16.89 -2.65 4.78
N THR A 42 17.20 -1.37 5.01
CA THR A 42 18.45 -0.76 4.53
C THR A 42 19.68 -1.12 5.37
N ALA A 43 19.51 -1.91 6.43
CA ALA A 43 20.63 -2.39 7.24
C ALA A 43 21.55 -3.32 6.45
N GLU A 44 22.86 -3.26 6.69
CA GLU A 44 23.84 -4.11 6.04
C GLU A 44 23.56 -5.59 6.35
N GLY A 45 23.69 -6.46 5.33
CA GLY A 45 23.43 -7.90 5.46
C GLY A 45 21.96 -8.28 5.47
N SER A 46 21.03 -7.36 5.26
CA SER A 46 19.60 -7.66 5.16
C SER A 46 19.25 -8.27 3.82
N ASP A 47 18.63 -9.45 3.85
CA ASP A 47 18.05 -10.12 2.69
C ASP A 47 16.56 -9.78 2.54
N SER A 48 16.07 -9.88 1.30
CA SER A 48 14.66 -9.67 1.01
C SER A 48 13.83 -10.83 1.56
N LYS A 49 12.71 -10.48 2.19
CA LYS A 49 11.75 -11.44 2.71
C LYS A 49 10.41 -11.36 1.99
N ASN A 50 9.83 -12.52 1.73
CA ASN A 50 8.48 -12.62 1.19
C ASN A 50 7.46 -12.39 2.30
N GLY A 51 6.47 -11.55 1.99
CA GLY A 51 5.34 -11.27 2.83
C GLY A 51 4.03 -11.30 2.05
N TYR A 52 2.97 -10.92 2.70
CA TYR A 52 1.64 -10.80 2.09
C TYR A 52 0.87 -9.66 2.73
N HIS A 53 -0.09 -9.15 2.00
CA HIS A 53 -1.06 -8.20 2.54
C HIS A 53 -2.48 -8.56 2.12
N PHE A 54 -3.42 -8.13 2.93
CA PHE A 54 -4.84 -8.14 2.66
C PHE A 54 -5.45 -6.84 3.13
N GLY A 55 -6.27 -6.22 2.29
CA GLY A 55 -6.85 -4.92 2.60
C GLY A 55 -8.26 -4.74 2.09
N VAL A 56 -8.93 -3.81 2.75
CA VAL A 56 -10.25 -3.33 2.34
C VAL A 56 -10.25 -1.81 2.34
N GLY A 57 -11.03 -1.23 1.45
CA GLY A 57 -11.09 0.22 1.35
C GLY A 57 -12.21 0.70 0.45
N MET A 58 -12.16 1.96 0.12
CA MET A 58 -13.12 2.60 -0.74
C MET A 58 -12.40 3.36 -1.85
N GLU A 59 -13.00 3.39 -3.02
CA GLU A 59 -12.55 4.26 -4.09
C GLU A 59 -13.59 5.35 -4.33
N VAL A 60 -13.15 6.59 -4.22
CA VAL A 60 -13.93 7.79 -4.51
C VAL A 60 -13.48 8.36 -5.85
N ARG A 61 -14.30 8.22 -6.89
CA ARG A 61 -14.01 8.81 -8.21
C ARG A 61 -14.30 10.30 -8.20
N MET A 62 -13.25 11.10 -8.29
CA MET A 62 -13.33 12.57 -8.35
C MET A 62 -13.61 13.05 -9.78
N SER A 63 -13.09 12.36 -10.79
CA SER A 63 -13.32 12.65 -12.19
C SER A 63 -13.24 11.37 -13.04
N LYS A 64 -13.28 11.49 -14.37
CA LYS A 64 -13.09 10.34 -15.30
C LYS A 64 -11.70 9.72 -15.16
N ARG A 65 -10.68 10.51 -14.83
CA ARG A 65 -9.28 10.07 -14.73
C ARG A 65 -8.79 9.94 -13.31
N TRP A 66 -9.31 10.71 -12.36
CA TRP A 66 -8.81 10.80 -11.00
C TRP A 66 -9.72 10.11 -10.01
N ALA A 67 -9.13 9.33 -9.13
CA ALA A 67 -9.80 8.77 -7.96
C ALA A 67 -8.91 8.86 -6.72
N PHE A 68 -9.53 8.82 -5.56
CA PHE A 68 -8.88 8.70 -4.27
C PHE A 68 -9.28 7.37 -3.65
N ARG A 69 -8.29 6.61 -3.17
CA ARG A 69 -8.49 5.26 -2.63
C ARG A 69 -7.82 5.15 -1.25
N PRO A 70 -8.51 5.51 -0.18
CA PRO A 70 -8.10 5.16 1.17
C PRO A 70 -8.36 3.67 1.42
N MET A 71 -7.40 3.00 2.05
CA MET A 71 -7.51 1.59 2.40
C MET A 71 -7.00 1.34 3.81
N VAL A 72 -7.39 0.20 4.38
CA VAL A 72 -6.82 -0.38 5.58
C VAL A 72 -6.34 -1.77 5.20
N GLN A 73 -5.07 -2.05 5.44
CA GLN A 73 -4.41 -3.28 5.03
C GLN A 73 -3.70 -3.92 6.23
N LEU A 74 -3.84 -5.23 6.38
CA LEU A 74 -2.97 -6.04 7.24
C LEU A 74 -1.84 -6.57 6.37
N ALA A 75 -0.60 -6.31 6.76
CA ALA A 75 0.59 -6.71 6.02
C ALA A 75 1.56 -7.45 6.95
N SER A 76 2.00 -8.63 6.52
CA SER A 76 3.11 -9.34 7.13
C SER A 76 4.35 -9.12 6.27
N ARG A 77 5.31 -8.38 6.79
CA ARG A 77 6.55 -7.99 6.12
C ARG A 77 7.72 -8.27 7.03
N GLY A 78 8.93 -8.09 6.55
CA GLY A 78 10.10 -8.22 7.41
C GLY A 78 11.39 -8.32 6.64
N ALA A 79 12.41 -8.82 7.29
CA ALA A 79 13.72 -9.05 6.73
C ALA A 79 14.33 -10.33 7.27
N GLU A 80 15.32 -10.85 6.58
CA GLU A 80 16.15 -11.94 7.05
C GLU A 80 17.61 -11.48 7.06
N TYR A 81 18.33 -11.94 8.06
CA TYR A 81 19.78 -11.77 8.15
C TYR A 81 20.39 -13.15 8.25
N ASN A 82 21.30 -13.45 7.33
CA ASN A 82 21.98 -14.73 7.28
C ASN A 82 23.50 -14.48 7.29
N PHE A 83 24.19 -15.06 8.26
CA PHE A 83 25.64 -15.01 8.34
C PHE A 83 26.18 -16.42 8.51
N THR A 84 27.13 -16.82 7.68
CA THR A 84 27.77 -18.14 7.76
C THR A 84 29.26 -17.98 7.59
N GLU A 85 30.03 -18.49 8.54
CA GLU A 85 31.47 -18.52 8.50
C GLU A 85 31.97 -19.91 8.98
N GLY A 86 32.53 -20.67 8.04
CA GLY A 86 32.95 -22.06 8.31
C GLY A 86 31.82 -22.95 8.79
N SER A 87 31.91 -23.47 10.00
CA SER A 87 30.87 -24.29 10.63
C SER A 87 29.85 -23.49 11.47
N TYR A 88 30.05 -22.18 11.58
CA TYR A 88 29.15 -21.29 12.33
C TYR A 88 28.12 -20.69 11.39
N SER A 89 26.84 -20.80 11.76
CA SER A 89 25.72 -20.19 11.05
C SER A 89 24.85 -19.42 12.03
N TYR A 90 24.52 -18.18 11.67
CA TYR A 90 23.59 -17.29 12.37
C TYR A 90 22.50 -16.89 11.41
N LYS A 91 21.26 -17.12 11.80
CA LYS A 91 20.07 -16.72 11.05
C LYS A 91 19.12 -15.96 11.96
N GLU A 92 18.72 -14.80 11.51
CA GLU A 92 17.73 -13.96 12.18
C GLU A 92 16.59 -13.63 11.22
N THR A 93 15.37 -13.89 11.65
CA THR A 93 14.16 -13.69 10.83
C THR A 93 13.17 -12.80 11.56
N TRP A 94 12.89 -11.65 10.97
CA TRP A 94 11.96 -10.66 11.46
C TRP A 94 10.58 -10.85 10.83
N ASN A 95 9.54 -10.94 11.68
CA ASN A 95 8.16 -11.21 11.26
C ASN A 95 7.17 -10.18 11.86
N PRO A 96 7.26 -8.90 11.54
CA PRO A 96 6.27 -7.92 11.98
C PRO A 96 4.94 -8.10 11.25
N LEU A 97 3.85 -7.94 11.98
CA LEU A 97 2.50 -7.76 11.47
C LEU A 97 2.11 -6.31 11.62
N MET A 98 1.74 -5.68 10.54
CA MET A 98 1.48 -4.25 10.46
C MET A 98 0.08 -3.96 9.95
N LEU A 99 -0.50 -2.88 10.46
CA LEU A 99 -1.70 -2.24 9.94
C LEU A 99 -1.28 -1.04 9.11
N ASP A 100 -1.48 -1.11 7.80
CA ASP A 100 -1.18 -0.02 6.89
C ASP A 100 -2.45 0.73 6.49
N VAL A 101 -2.33 2.04 6.38
CA VAL A 101 -3.39 2.93 5.90
C VAL A 101 -2.83 3.74 4.73
N PRO A 102 -2.80 3.16 3.51
CA PRO A 102 -2.44 3.90 2.32
C PRO A 102 -3.58 4.81 1.87
N LEU A 103 -3.22 6.04 1.52
CA LEU A 103 -4.13 7.07 1.01
C LEU A 103 -3.75 7.38 -0.44
N ASN A 104 -4.11 6.49 -1.36
CA ASN A 104 -3.66 6.53 -2.74
C ASN A 104 -4.52 7.43 -3.63
N PHE A 105 -3.88 8.31 -4.39
CA PHE A 105 -4.45 8.95 -5.57
C PHE A 105 -4.18 8.07 -6.78
N LEU A 106 -5.20 7.89 -7.61
CA LEU A 106 -5.13 7.08 -8.81
C LEU A 106 -5.38 7.95 -10.04
N VAL A 107 -4.57 7.73 -11.07
CA VAL A 107 -4.75 8.33 -12.39
C VAL A 107 -4.97 7.23 -13.40
N ARG A 108 -6.07 7.30 -14.16
CA ARG A 108 -6.44 6.32 -15.17
C ARG A 108 -6.26 6.85 -16.57
N TYR A 109 -5.69 6.00 -17.41
CA TYR A 109 -5.57 6.21 -18.85
C TYR A 109 -6.27 5.06 -19.57
N ASP A 110 -7.35 5.36 -20.27
CA ASP A 110 -8.11 4.36 -21.02
C ASP A 110 -7.27 3.86 -22.22
N LEU A 111 -6.94 2.57 -22.22
CA LEU A 111 -6.17 1.90 -23.28
C LEU A 111 -7.11 1.28 -24.31
N ALA A 112 -8.21 0.68 -23.86
CA ALA A 112 -9.20 0.02 -24.71
C ALA A 112 -10.55 0.00 -23.99
N ARG A 113 -11.57 -0.53 -24.67
CA ARG A 113 -12.90 -0.74 -24.08
C ARG A 113 -12.77 -1.63 -22.85
N ASN A 114 -13.13 -1.12 -21.67
CA ASN A 114 -13.04 -1.77 -20.35
C ASN A 114 -11.62 -2.06 -19.84
N MET A 115 -10.57 -1.45 -20.41
CA MET A 115 -9.19 -1.62 -19.99
C MET A 115 -8.53 -0.27 -19.81
N SER A 116 -7.92 -0.04 -18.62
CA SER A 116 -7.23 1.19 -18.29
C SER A 116 -5.88 0.90 -17.65
N LEU A 117 -4.90 1.71 -17.97
CA LEU A 117 -3.66 1.82 -17.21
C LEU A 117 -3.92 2.69 -16.00
N VAL A 118 -3.47 2.27 -14.84
CA VAL A 118 -3.68 2.97 -13.57
C VAL A 118 -2.32 3.28 -12.96
N LEU A 119 -2.07 4.54 -12.71
CA LEU A 119 -0.96 4.99 -11.88
C LEU A 119 -1.51 5.31 -10.50
N SER A 120 -0.80 4.92 -9.46
CA SER A 120 -1.15 5.18 -8.07
C SER A 120 0.01 5.80 -7.32
N PHE A 121 -0.27 6.72 -6.42
CA PHE A 121 0.71 7.32 -5.52
C PHE A 121 0.00 7.90 -4.30
N GLY A 122 0.69 7.93 -3.17
CA GLY A 122 0.12 8.53 -1.96
C GLY A 122 0.92 8.24 -0.71
N PRO A 123 0.62 8.94 0.38
CA PRO A 123 1.20 8.63 1.68
C PRO A 123 0.63 7.33 2.24
N VAL A 124 1.42 6.68 3.10
CA VAL A 124 1.01 5.52 3.88
C VAL A 124 1.43 5.71 5.32
N PHE A 125 0.50 5.42 6.21
CA PHE A 125 0.72 5.31 7.65
C PHE A 125 0.74 3.84 8.00
N SER A 126 1.69 3.43 8.83
CA SER A 126 1.86 2.04 9.23
C SER A 126 1.89 1.92 10.74
N TRP A 127 1.21 0.91 11.27
CA TRP A 127 1.15 0.64 12.70
C TRP A 127 1.56 -0.79 12.96
N GLY A 128 2.65 -1.01 13.71
CA GLY A 128 3.06 -2.32 14.18
C GLY A 128 2.08 -2.86 15.21
N LEU A 129 1.43 -3.97 14.88
CA LEU A 129 0.47 -4.61 15.78
C LEU A 129 1.12 -5.67 16.66
N SER A 130 1.97 -6.47 16.06
CA SER A 130 2.72 -7.55 16.72
C SER A 130 3.88 -7.97 15.83
N GLY A 131 4.81 -8.72 16.37
CA GLY A 131 5.90 -9.26 15.56
C GLY A 131 6.91 -9.98 16.44
N LYS A 132 7.60 -10.95 15.82
CA LYS A 132 8.60 -11.76 16.49
C LYS A 132 9.87 -11.80 15.67
N VAL A 133 10.99 -11.73 16.37
CA VAL A 133 12.31 -12.03 15.84
C VAL A 133 12.64 -13.45 16.27
N LYS A 134 12.98 -14.31 15.29
CA LYS A 134 13.52 -15.64 15.52
C LYS A 134 15.00 -15.62 15.25
N VAL A 135 15.78 -16.07 16.21
CA VAL A 135 17.24 -16.15 16.14
C VAL A 135 17.62 -17.61 16.25
N SER A 136 18.32 -18.11 15.23
CA SER A 136 18.92 -19.46 15.20
C SER A 136 20.43 -19.34 15.09
N GLU A 137 21.15 -19.94 16.01
CA GLU A 137 22.62 -19.90 16.05
C GLU A 137 23.17 -21.32 16.25
N THR A 138 24.24 -21.66 15.52
CA THR A 138 24.89 -22.97 15.64
C THR A 138 25.30 -23.28 17.06
N GLY A 139 24.79 -24.38 17.61
CA GLY A 139 25.13 -24.84 18.97
C GLY A 139 24.34 -24.19 20.09
N LYS A 140 23.35 -23.36 19.79
CA LYS A 140 22.40 -22.79 20.75
C LYS A 140 20.98 -23.17 20.39
N GLU A 141 20.08 -23.13 21.38
CA GLU A 141 18.65 -23.27 21.14
C GLU A 141 18.09 -22.03 20.43
N ASP A 142 17.09 -22.22 19.57
CA ASP A 142 16.41 -21.13 18.90
C ASP A 142 15.74 -20.21 19.91
N ALA A 143 15.96 -18.92 19.76
CA ALA A 143 15.36 -17.90 20.62
C ALA A 143 14.30 -17.10 19.84
N GLU A 144 13.25 -16.67 20.54
CA GLU A 144 12.17 -15.87 19.95
C GLU A 144 11.90 -14.65 20.85
N TYR A 145 11.90 -13.46 20.25
CA TYR A 145 11.72 -12.16 20.95
C TYR A 145 10.60 -11.37 20.30
N ASP A 146 9.90 -10.55 21.11
CA ASP A 146 8.89 -9.61 20.61
C ASP A 146 9.58 -8.35 20.06
N ILE A 147 9.25 -7.97 18.81
CA ILE A 147 9.86 -6.84 18.10
C ILE A 147 9.50 -5.48 18.75
N TYR A 148 8.33 -5.38 19.33
CA TYR A 148 7.79 -4.14 19.90
C TYR A 148 7.92 -4.09 21.43
N SER A 149 8.46 -5.13 22.07
CA SER A 149 8.75 -5.13 23.49
C SER A 149 9.95 -4.22 23.82
N LYS A 150 9.88 -3.53 24.96
CA LYS A 150 10.99 -2.71 25.46
C LYS A 150 12.02 -3.51 26.27
N ASP A 151 11.74 -4.79 26.51
CA ASP A 151 12.56 -5.67 27.37
C ASP A 151 13.32 -6.69 26.51
N TYR A 152 14.01 -6.22 25.47
CA TYR A 152 14.88 -7.07 24.67
C TYR A 152 16.23 -7.26 25.36
N GLU A 153 16.49 -8.48 25.83
CA GLU A 153 17.79 -8.91 26.32
C GLU A 153 18.50 -9.70 25.22
N SER A 154 19.46 -9.10 24.57
CA SER A 154 20.35 -9.78 23.62
C SER A 154 21.59 -10.25 24.32
N SER A 155 22.25 -11.31 23.81
CA SER A 155 23.59 -11.75 24.25
C SER A 155 24.68 -10.67 24.05
N TRP A 156 24.37 -9.60 23.33
CA TRP A 156 25.27 -8.46 23.06
C TRP A 156 24.98 -7.21 23.94
N GLY A 157 23.96 -7.28 24.78
CA GLY A 157 23.61 -6.19 25.71
C GLY A 157 22.10 -6.07 25.93
N ASN A 158 21.73 -5.37 27.02
CA ASN A 158 20.34 -5.06 27.31
C ASN A 158 19.92 -3.82 26.51
N TYR A 159 19.14 -4.01 25.46
CA TYR A 159 18.53 -2.91 24.72
C TYR A 159 17.22 -2.50 25.39
N LYS A 160 17.16 -1.25 25.85
CA LYS A 160 15.96 -0.68 26.53
C LYS A 160 14.91 -0.14 25.57
N HIS A 161 15.12 -0.25 24.25
CA HIS A 161 14.25 0.28 23.22
C HIS A 161 13.63 -0.85 22.41
N ALA A 162 12.42 -0.64 21.92
CA ALA A 162 11.81 -1.55 20.96
C ALA A 162 12.68 -1.67 19.70
N LEU A 163 12.79 -2.87 19.14
CA LEU A 163 13.61 -3.13 17.95
C LEU A 163 13.10 -2.37 16.70
N LEU A 164 11.77 -2.17 16.63
CA LEU A 164 11.15 -1.34 15.59
C LEU A 164 10.24 -0.29 16.21
N HIS A 165 10.17 0.88 15.59
CA HIS A 165 9.16 1.87 15.91
C HIS A 165 7.76 1.32 15.54
N PRO A 166 6.79 1.37 16.45
CA PRO A 166 5.45 0.88 16.16
C PRO A 166 4.70 1.75 15.15
N LEU A 167 5.13 3.00 14.96
CA LEU A 167 4.53 3.93 14.00
C LEU A 167 5.51 4.22 12.87
N GLY A 168 5.03 4.08 11.64
CA GLY A 168 5.77 4.38 10.43
C GLY A 168 4.98 5.31 9.50
N PHE A 169 5.71 6.12 8.76
CA PHE A 169 5.18 6.97 7.70
C PHE A 169 6.00 6.78 6.44
N GLY A 170 5.33 6.73 5.31
CA GLY A 170 6.00 6.52 4.03
C GLY A 170 5.18 6.96 2.85
N MET A 171 5.66 6.57 1.68
CA MET A 171 5.02 6.84 0.39
C MET A 171 4.85 5.55 -0.40
N THR A 172 3.71 5.44 -1.07
CA THR A 172 3.43 4.37 -2.04
C THR A 172 3.39 4.95 -3.45
N TYR A 173 3.81 4.16 -4.42
CA TYR A 173 3.69 4.47 -5.83
C TYR A 173 3.54 3.17 -6.62
N GLY A 174 2.76 3.18 -7.68
CA GLY A 174 2.50 1.96 -8.42
C GLY A 174 1.94 2.18 -9.80
N ILE A 175 1.97 1.10 -10.57
CA ILE A 175 1.40 1.00 -11.89
C ILE A 175 0.60 -0.29 -11.99
N GLY A 176 -0.58 -0.24 -12.58
CA GLY A 176 -1.43 -1.41 -12.75
C GLY A 176 -2.27 -1.35 -14.01
N VAL A 177 -2.89 -2.46 -14.30
CA VAL A 177 -3.88 -2.59 -15.38
C VAL A 177 -5.20 -2.98 -14.75
N GLU A 178 -6.20 -2.15 -15.01
CA GLU A 178 -7.59 -2.40 -14.62
C GLU A 178 -8.36 -2.94 -15.84
N TYR A 179 -8.97 -4.12 -15.68
CA TYR A 179 -9.88 -4.68 -16.65
C TYR A 179 -11.25 -4.87 -16.01
N LYS A 180 -12.25 -4.10 -16.43
CA LYS A 180 -13.59 -4.02 -15.81
C LYS A 180 -13.50 -3.62 -14.32
N LYS A 181 -13.52 -4.61 -13.41
CA LYS A 181 -13.47 -4.43 -11.96
C LYS A 181 -12.26 -5.11 -11.31
N LEU A 182 -11.45 -5.80 -12.11
CA LEU A 182 -10.22 -6.42 -11.66
C LEU A 182 -9.06 -5.49 -11.97
N MET A 183 -8.16 -5.34 -11.01
CA MET A 183 -6.93 -4.58 -11.17
C MET A 183 -5.78 -5.46 -10.71
N ILE A 184 -4.75 -5.54 -11.53
CA ILE A 184 -3.45 -6.12 -11.16
C ILE A 184 -2.47 -4.96 -11.14
N ASN A 185 -1.74 -4.81 -10.05
CA ASN A 185 -0.78 -3.72 -9.87
C ASN A 185 0.56 -4.22 -9.36
N VAL A 186 1.57 -3.46 -9.71
CA VAL A 186 2.91 -3.53 -9.13
C VAL A 186 3.18 -2.20 -8.47
N SER A 187 3.58 -2.23 -7.21
CA SER A 187 3.81 -1.00 -6.46
C SER A 187 5.07 -1.08 -5.61
N GLY A 188 5.65 0.06 -5.34
CA GLY A 188 6.69 0.26 -4.36
C GLY A 188 6.14 0.98 -3.14
N LYS A 189 6.69 0.65 -1.99
CA LYS A 189 6.41 1.31 -0.72
C LYS A 189 7.73 1.62 -0.04
N ASN A 190 7.98 2.89 0.22
CA ASN A 190 9.15 3.35 0.96
C ASN A 190 8.66 3.90 2.29
N MET A 191 9.04 3.23 3.36
CA MET A 191 8.80 3.70 4.73
C MET A 191 9.98 4.54 5.18
N GLY A 192 9.71 5.56 5.99
CA GLY A 192 10.74 6.37 6.65
C GLY A 192 11.51 5.56 7.69
N ILE A 193 12.08 6.24 8.67
CA ILE A 193 12.81 5.61 9.76
C ILE A 193 11.88 4.69 10.54
N ILE A 194 12.17 3.39 10.55
CA ILE A 194 11.41 2.36 11.26
C ILE A 194 12.12 1.85 12.50
N ALA A 195 13.44 2.05 12.58
CA ALA A 195 14.28 1.76 13.73
C ALA A 195 15.44 2.76 13.78
N GLU A 196 15.90 3.08 14.98
CA GLU A 196 17.14 3.82 15.22
C GLU A 196 18.13 2.84 15.84
N ASP A 197 19.27 2.65 15.18
CA ASP A 197 20.38 1.87 15.72
C ASP A 197 21.50 2.84 16.07
N GLU A 198 21.92 2.85 17.33
CA GLU A 198 23.01 3.72 17.83
C GLU A 198 24.35 3.46 17.13
N GLY A 199 24.50 2.34 16.40
CA GLY A 199 25.73 1.96 15.69
C GLY A 199 25.65 1.99 14.15
N LEU A 200 24.49 1.86 13.55
CA LEU A 200 24.28 1.67 12.10
C LEU A 200 23.49 2.80 11.41
N GLY A 201 22.96 3.76 12.18
CA GLY A 201 22.15 4.86 11.67
C GLY A 201 20.68 4.47 11.42
N ASP A 202 19.96 5.32 10.69
CA ASP A 202 18.51 5.18 10.45
C ASP A 202 18.19 4.01 9.55
N VAL A 203 17.40 3.06 10.02
CA VAL A 203 16.92 1.92 9.22
C VAL A 203 15.62 2.30 8.53
N LYS A 204 15.57 2.10 7.23
CA LYS A 204 14.41 2.34 6.37
C LYS A 204 13.91 1.03 5.76
N GLU A 205 12.64 0.96 5.46
CA GLU A 205 12.02 -0.19 4.81
C GLU A 205 11.66 0.13 3.37
N HIS A 206 12.05 -0.77 2.46
CA HIS A 206 11.67 -0.73 1.05
C HIS A 206 10.91 -1.99 0.69
N ASN A 207 9.73 -1.83 0.15
CA ASN A 207 8.89 -2.94 -0.30
C ASN A 207 8.57 -2.84 -1.77
N PHE A 208 8.58 -3.99 -2.41
CA PHE A 208 7.99 -4.20 -3.72
C PHE A 208 6.74 -5.07 -3.54
N VAL A 209 5.63 -4.68 -4.16
CA VAL A 209 4.32 -5.26 -3.93
C VAL A 209 3.68 -5.66 -5.24
N LEU A 210 3.14 -6.88 -5.31
CA LEU A 210 2.28 -7.36 -6.38
C LEU A 210 0.88 -7.59 -5.80
N GLY A 211 -0.09 -6.82 -6.26
CA GLY A 211 -1.48 -6.87 -5.83
C GLY A 211 -2.48 -7.04 -6.98
#